data_d5e18b7a343cbff257ff860363cb4f1f
#
_entry.id   d5e18b7a343cbff257ff860363cb4f1f
#
_cell.length_a   1.000
_cell.length_b   1.000
_cell.length_c   1.000
_cell.angle_alpha   90.00
_cell.angle_beta   90.00
_cell.angle_gamma   90.00
#
_symmetry.space_group_name_H-M   'P 1'
#
loop_
_entity.id
_entity.type
_entity.pdbx_description
1 polymer ?
#
loop_
_entity_poly.entity_id
_entity_poly.type
_entity_poly.pdbx_seq_one_letter_code
_entity_poly.pdbx_strand_id
1 'polypeptide(L)'
;MEITKRRLADIVPYAANAKKHDKRQINNVAESIKQYGFVQPIVIDRDGVIVIGHCRALAAKKLGMEEVPCVCVDDLTPEQVNALRLVDNKSNESDWDFDLLADELPGLDLSAFDFEWGLRDELNDSVVEDDYEPVIPAEPKSKLGDVYQLGDHRLMCGDSTSLTDVQKLVGGAQIDLLLTDPPYNVDYQGTAGKIKNDNMEDAAFRQFLTDAFSNAAMVMKPGAPFYIWHADSEGYNFRGACKDSMLRVRQCLIWVKNSLVMGRQDFQWKHEPCLYGESEIEEDAHEPCLYGWTEGKKHYFFKNRRQTTVLNFDKPVKSAEHPTMKPIKLFDYQMQCSSKPGENVLDLFAGSGTTIMAAEQNGRHAFCMEYDPKYADVIVDRWRSSPGRRRCFCMTDAQATARRMLKKNQQYLSTQQMKTLNGLIKSGDITGAMNGLHTLVARKLTARKEGAYGKAKKGNRSEAVRKPLRPAMHA
;
A
#
# COMPACT_ATOMS: atom_id res chain seq x y z
N MET A 1 35.77 30.40 2.01
CA MET A 1 34.65 30.49 2.97
C MET A 1 35.20 30.21 4.36
N GLU A 2 34.98 31.10 5.31
CA GLU A 2 35.44 30.94 6.69
C GLU A 2 34.28 30.59 7.60
N ILE A 3 34.50 29.70 8.57
CA ILE A 3 33.50 29.34 9.55
C ILE A 3 33.57 30.32 10.70
N THR A 4 32.52 31.08 10.94
CA THR A 4 32.41 32.05 12.02
C THR A 4 31.33 31.62 13.03
N LYS A 5 31.52 31.92 14.31
CA LYS A 5 30.45 31.74 15.29
C LYS A 5 29.47 32.93 15.23
N ARG A 6 28.20 32.66 15.19
CA ARG A 6 27.11 33.66 15.22
C ARG A 6 26.14 33.34 16.32
N ARG A 7 25.63 34.40 16.99
CA ARG A 7 24.53 34.20 17.96
C ARG A 7 23.30 33.68 17.23
N LEU A 8 22.68 32.66 17.77
CA LEU A 8 21.50 32.05 17.18
C LEU A 8 20.33 33.05 17.06
N ALA A 9 20.26 34.04 17.94
CA ALA A 9 19.29 35.12 17.91
C ALA A 9 19.43 36.06 16.69
N ASP A 10 20.63 36.14 16.11
CA ASP A 10 20.93 36.98 14.95
C ASP A 10 20.72 36.26 13.61
N ILE A 11 20.33 34.98 13.66
CA ILE A 11 20.09 34.15 12.46
C ILE A 11 18.63 34.14 12.15
N VAL A 12 18.24 34.53 10.93
CA VAL A 12 16.86 34.69 10.51
C VAL A 12 16.42 33.49 9.68
N PRO A 13 15.37 32.74 10.09
CA PRO A 13 14.82 31.68 9.24
C PRO A 13 14.22 32.26 7.95
N TYR A 14 14.45 31.60 6.83
CA TYR A 14 13.84 32.01 5.55
C TYR A 14 12.32 31.77 5.59
N ALA A 15 11.52 32.83 5.46
CA ALA A 15 10.07 32.79 5.63
C ALA A 15 9.33 31.91 4.61
N ALA A 16 9.88 31.77 3.39
CA ALA A 16 9.31 30.97 2.31
C ALA A 16 9.95 29.58 2.17
N ASN A 17 10.51 29.03 3.27
CA ASN A 17 11.12 27.71 3.24
C ASN A 17 10.08 26.62 2.86
N ALA A 18 10.28 25.98 1.71
CA ALA A 18 9.40 24.94 1.19
C ALA A 18 9.52 23.60 1.95
N LYS A 19 10.64 23.35 2.64
CA LYS A 19 10.87 22.10 3.37
C LYS A 19 10.36 22.21 4.81
N LYS A 20 9.45 21.30 5.17
CA LYS A 20 8.92 21.21 6.53
C LYS A 20 9.77 20.26 7.36
N HIS A 21 10.04 20.64 8.60
CA HIS A 21 10.77 19.82 9.56
C HIS A 21 9.83 19.39 10.68
N ASP A 22 9.64 18.08 10.84
CA ASP A 22 8.84 17.54 11.93
C ASP A 22 9.63 17.44 13.24
N LYS A 23 8.92 17.16 14.34
CA LYS A 23 9.54 17.04 15.68
C LYS A 23 10.57 15.91 15.75
N ARG A 24 10.35 14.79 15.06
CA ARG A 24 11.22 13.64 15.02
C ARG A 24 12.57 14.00 14.36
N GLN A 25 12.52 14.63 13.19
CA GLN A 25 13.72 15.09 12.49
C GLN A 25 14.53 16.08 13.33
N ILE A 26 13.88 17.06 13.98
CA ILE A 26 14.53 18.03 14.86
C ILE A 26 15.19 17.33 16.06
N ASN A 27 14.53 16.31 16.64
CA ASN A 27 15.07 15.55 17.75
C ASN A 27 16.34 14.77 17.34
N ASN A 28 16.30 14.07 16.20
CA ASN A 28 17.46 13.34 15.71
C ASN A 28 18.64 14.25 15.40
N VAL A 29 18.40 15.41 14.79
CA VAL A 29 19.48 16.40 14.54
C VAL A 29 19.99 16.98 15.87
N ALA A 30 19.14 17.24 16.85
CA ALA A 30 19.57 17.71 18.16
C ALA A 30 20.42 16.66 18.88
N GLU A 31 20.03 15.39 18.85
CA GLU A 31 20.82 14.30 19.45
C GLU A 31 22.16 14.13 18.73
N SER A 32 22.19 14.23 17.39
CA SER A 32 23.44 14.23 16.62
C SER A 32 24.38 15.39 17.03
N ILE A 33 23.86 16.60 17.17
CA ILE A 33 24.68 17.76 17.64
C ILE A 33 25.20 17.52 19.06
N LYS A 34 24.40 16.92 19.93
CA LYS A 34 24.79 16.63 21.32
C LYS A 34 25.91 15.57 21.40
N GLN A 35 25.80 14.49 20.60
CA GLN A 35 26.77 13.39 20.64
C GLN A 35 28.05 13.67 19.87
N TYR A 36 27.93 14.27 18.69
CA TYR A 36 29.07 14.45 17.75
C TYR A 36 29.52 15.90 17.56
N GLY A 37 28.83 16.83 18.22
CA GLY A 37 29.09 18.26 18.01
C GLY A 37 28.42 18.83 16.76
N PHE A 38 28.59 20.11 16.53
CA PHE A 38 28.01 20.82 15.39
C PHE A 38 28.94 20.68 14.16
N VAL A 39 28.94 19.50 13.54
CA VAL A 39 29.87 19.10 12.48
C VAL A 39 29.65 19.87 11.16
N GLN A 40 28.41 20.19 10.82
CA GLN A 40 28.05 20.90 9.59
C GLN A 40 27.52 22.30 9.91
N PRO A 41 28.19 23.40 9.53
CA PRO A 41 27.75 24.75 9.83
C PRO A 41 26.42 25.10 9.15
N ILE A 42 25.75 26.13 9.67
CA ILE A 42 24.60 26.75 9.02
C ILE A 42 25.12 27.70 7.95
N VAL A 43 24.53 27.62 6.74
CA VAL A 43 24.87 28.59 5.68
C VAL A 43 23.86 29.74 5.75
N ILE A 44 24.35 30.97 5.82
CA ILE A 44 23.57 32.21 5.85
C ILE A 44 23.96 33.12 4.71
N ASP A 45 23.06 33.99 4.28
CA ASP A 45 23.38 35.09 3.36
C ASP A 45 23.91 36.34 4.11
N ARG A 46 24.13 37.42 3.37
CA ARG A 46 24.65 38.72 3.93
C ARG A 46 23.78 39.30 5.03
N ASP A 47 22.46 39.05 4.94
CA ASP A 47 21.47 39.58 5.88
C ASP A 47 21.25 38.64 7.07
N GLY A 48 21.99 37.54 7.18
CA GLY A 48 21.89 36.54 8.22
C GLY A 48 20.71 35.58 8.01
N VAL A 49 20.07 35.57 6.83
CA VAL A 49 18.96 34.66 6.52
C VAL A 49 19.51 33.29 6.16
N ILE A 50 18.88 32.24 6.72
CA ILE A 50 19.33 30.87 6.48
C ILE A 50 19.16 30.48 5.00
N VAL A 51 20.23 30.02 4.39
CA VAL A 51 20.26 29.40 3.07
C VAL A 51 20.17 27.87 3.19
N ILE A 52 21.03 27.28 4.03
CA ILE A 52 21.10 25.83 4.28
C ILE A 52 21.15 25.59 5.79
N GLY A 53 20.38 24.61 6.29
CA GLY A 53 20.48 24.16 7.68
C GLY A 53 19.38 24.62 8.60
N HIS A 54 18.16 24.88 8.13
CA HIS A 54 16.99 25.25 8.95
C HIS A 54 16.74 24.25 10.08
N CYS A 55 16.82 22.92 9.81
CA CYS A 55 16.65 21.90 10.85
C CYS A 55 17.74 21.98 11.92
N ARG A 56 18.99 22.28 11.55
CA ARG A 56 20.12 22.49 12.49
C ARG A 56 19.90 23.71 13.38
N ALA A 57 19.38 24.80 12.84
CA ALA A 57 19.02 25.99 13.62
C ALA A 57 17.90 25.69 14.64
N LEU A 58 16.88 24.93 14.23
CA LEU A 58 15.79 24.49 15.12
C LEU A 58 16.29 23.54 16.22
N ALA A 59 17.20 22.63 15.88
CA ALA A 59 17.83 21.71 16.82
C ALA A 59 18.72 22.46 17.84
N ALA A 60 19.55 23.41 17.38
CA ALA A 60 20.36 24.27 18.23
C ALA A 60 19.50 25.09 19.22
N LYS A 61 18.37 25.63 18.75
CA LYS A 61 17.39 26.32 19.59
C LYS A 61 16.82 25.40 20.66
N LYS A 62 16.50 24.18 20.30
CA LYS A 62 16.01 23.16 21.25
C LYS A 62 17.05 22.80 22.30
N LEU A 63 18.32 22.77 21.93
CA LEU A 63 19.44 22.49 22.85
C LEU A 63 19.84 23.71 23.71
N GLY A 64 19.20 24.84 23.51
CA GLY A 64 19.54 26.09 24.25
C GLY A 64 20.91 26.67 23.88
N MET A 65 21.41 26.40 22.69
CA MET A 65 22.71 26.94 22.23
C MET A 65 22.59 28.46 21.98
N GLU A 66 23.51 29.22 22.48
CA GLU A 66 23.58 30.70 22.27
C GLU A 66 24.25 31.05 20.95
N GLU A 67 25.28 30.28 20.58
CA GLU A 67 26.06 30.46 19.36
C GLU A 67 26.13 29.19 18.54
N VAL A 68 26.19 29.34 17.23
CA VAL A 68 26.31 28.23 16.26
C VAL A 68 27.35 28.58 15.18
N PRO A 69 28.04 27.58 14.63
CA PRO A 69 28.95 27.78 13.52
C PRO A 69 28.18 28.10 12.23
N CYS A 70 28.58 29.16 11.56
CA CYS A 70 28.00 29.65 10.32
C CYS A 70 29.03 29.90 9.23
N VAL A 71 28.59 29.70 8.00
CA VAL A 71 29.29 30.14 6.79
C VAL A 71 28.44 31.21 6.11
N CYS A 72 28.98 32.36 5.78
CA CYS A 72 28.32 33.40 5.02
C CYS A 72 28.59 33.22 3.52
N VAL A 73 27.55 33.23 2.70
CA VAL A 73 27.63 33.30 1.22
C VAL A 73 27.32 34.73 0.80
N ASP A 74 28.36 35.55 0.75
CA ASP A 74 28.29 36.98 0.48
C ASP A 74 28.63 37.37 -0.97
N ASP A 75 29.11 36.42 -1.76
CA ASP A 75 29.46 36.52 -3.16
C ASP A 75 28.37 36.12 -4.16
N LEU A 76 27.20 35.62 -3.66
CA LEU A 76 26.10 35.21 -4.48
C LEU A 76 25.02 36.29 -4.65
N THR A 77 24.39 36.32 -5.85
CA THR A 77 23.22 37.17 -6.06
C THR A 77 21.98 36.61 -5.34
N PRO A 78 20.94 37.45 -5.07
CA PRO A 78 19.70 36.95 -4.44
C PRO A 78 19.04 35.77 -5.20
N GLU A 79 19.09 35.77 -6.52
CA GLU A 79 18.59 34.72 -7.38
C GLU A 79 19.39 33.42 -7.19
N GLN A 80 20.71 33.52 -7.11
CA GLN A 80 21.62 32.38 -6.84
C GLN A 80 21.39 31.81 -5.44
N VAL A 81 21.21 32.67 -4.43
CA VAL A 81 20.86 32.23 -3.06
C VAL A 81 19.54 31.49 -3.03
N ASN A 82 18.51 31.98 -3.73
CA ASN A 82 17.24 31.31 -3.81
C ASN A 82 17.33 29.97 -4.56
N ALA A 83 18.10 29.90 -5.64
CA ALA A 83 18.37 28.66 -6.36
C ALA A 83 19.11 27.65 -5.48
N LEU A 84 20.16 28.10 -4.74
CA LEU A 84 20.93 27.25 -3.85
C LEU A 84 20.07 26.59 -2.75
N ARG A 85 19.10 27.34 -2.17
CA ARG A 85 18.15 26.79 -1.18
C ARG A 85 17.38 25.56 -1.70
N LEU A 86 16.99 25.58 -2.99
CA LEU A 86 16.24 24.48 -3.59
C LEU A 86 17.16 23.35 -4.07
N VAL A 87 18.27 23.71 -4.70
CA VAL A 87 19.24 22.74 -5.25
C VAL A 87 19.86 21.91 -4.14
N ASP A 88 20.30 22.50 -3.04
CA ASP A 88 20.86 21.77 -1.89
C ASP A 88 19.86 20.72 -1.35
N ASN A 89 18.62 21.15 -1.12
CA ASN A 89 17.58 20.25 -0.63
C ASN A 89 17.28 19.10 -1.60
N LYS A 90 17.30 19.36 -2.92
CA LYS A 90 16.98 18.36 -3.93
C LYS A 90 18.15 17.42 -4.22
N SER A 91 19.37 17.94 -4.22
CA SER A 91 20.58 17.14 -4.46
C SER A 91 20.89 16.16 -3.33
N ASN A 92 20.40 16.42 -2.12
CA ASN A 92 20.58 15.55 -0.96
C ASN A 92 19.48 14.45 -0.86
N GLU A 93 18.58 14.34 -1.85
CA GLU A 93 17.59 13.27 -1.95
C GLU A 93 18.17 12.09 -2.74
N SER A 94 18.98 11.25 -2.09
CA SER A 94 19.49 10.00 -2.64
C SER A 94 18.83 8.80 -1.95
N ASP A 95 18.71 7.70 -2.69
CA ASP A 95 18.30 6.42 -2.11
C ASP A 95 19.49 5.78 -1.35
N TRP A 96 19.18 5.01 -0.31
CA TRP A 96 20.14 4.18 0.40
C TRP A 96 20.44 2.91 -0.40
N ASP A 97 21.72 2.51 -0.43
CA ASP A 97 22.08 1.12 -0.69
C ASP A 97 21.83 0.31 0.59
N PHE A 98 20.72 -0.43 0.59
CA PHE A 98 20.26 -1.12 1.78
C PHE A 98 21.07 -2.37 2.11
N ASP A 99 21.77 -2.95 1.15
CA ASP A 99 22.65 -4.09 1.40
C ASP A 99 23.90 -3.60 2.18
N LEU A 100 24.50 -2.50 1.76
CA LEU A 100 25.61 -1.87 2.50
C LEU A 100 25.16 -1.35 3.87
N LEU A 101 23.99 -0.73 3.94
CA LEU A 101 23.46 -0.20 5.20
C LEU A 101 23.16 -1.31 6.22
N ALA A 102 22.67 -2.46 5.77
CA ALA A 102 22.42 -3.63 6.63
C ALA A 102 23.74 -4.20 7.20
N ASP A 103 24.84 -4.10 6.46
CA ASP A 103 26.16 -4.55 6.91
C ASP A 103 26.81 -3.56 7.91
N GLU A 104 26.55 -2.26 7.77
CA GLU A 104 27.14 -1.21 8.63
C GLU A 104 26.41 -1.07 9.98
N LEU A 105 25.09 -1.18 10.01
CA LEU A 105 24.28 -0.90 11.21
C LEU A 105 24.56 -1.79 12.44
N PRO A 106 24.82 -3.12 12.32
CA PRO A 106 24.98 -4.01 13.47
C PRO A 106 26.15 -3.65 14.42
N GLY A 107 27.07 -2.83 13.99
CA GLY A 107 28.22 -2.38 14.81
C GLY A 107 28.03 -1.03 15.48
N LEU A 108 26.90 -0.35 15.28
CA LEU A 108 26.68 1.03 15.69
C LEU A 108 25.62 1.14 16.79
N ASP A 109 25.91 1.90 17.84
CA ASP A 109 24.88 2.26 18.84
C ASP A 109 24.14 3.52 18.37
N LEU A 110 22.96 3.30 17.78
CA LEU A 110 22.08 4.34 17.31
C LEU A 110 20.78 4.40 18.13
N SER A 111 20.75 3.79 19.33
CA SER A 111 19.57 3.70 20.20
C SER A 111 19.01 5.05 20.64
N ALA A 112 19.83 6.12 20.63
CA ALA A 112 19.42 7.49 20.94
C ALA A 112 18.67 8.18 19.80
N PHE A 113 18.63 7.57 18.59
CA PHE A 113 18.02 8.16 17.41
C PHE A 113 16.72 7.43 17.07
N ASP A 114 15.70 8.19 16.73
CA ASP A 114 14.44 7.67 16.21
C ASP A 114 14.48 7.68 14.68
N PHE A 115 15.27 6.76 14.09
CA PHE A 115 15.33 6.56 12.65
C PHE A 115 14.53 5.34 12.21
N GLU A 116 13.69 5.53 11.20
CA GLU A 116 13.20 4.43 10.37
C GLU A 116 14.17 4.24 9.22
N TRP A 117 15.13 3.37 9.39
CA TRP A 117 16.09 3.01 8.34
C TRP A 117 15.42 2.36 7.14
N GLY A 118 14.17 1.93 7.33
CA GLY A 118 13.43 1.16 6.35
C GLY A 118 14.01 -0.24 6.15
N LEU A 119 14.98 -0.63 6.99
CA LEU A 119 15.35 -2.02 7.22
C LEU A 119 14.30 -2.58 8.18
N ARG A 120 13.52 -3.55 7.72
CA ARG A 120 12.81 -4.43 8.64
C ARG A 120 13.79 -5.52 9.01
N ASP A 121 14.24 -5.54 10.25
CA ASP A 121 15.25 -6.48 10.72
C ASP A 121 14.76 -7.93 10.66
N GLU A 122 13.44 -8.14 10.73
CA GLU A 122 12.81 -9.46 10.58
C GLU A 122 11.38 -9.32 10.05
N LEU A 123 10.92 -10.30 9.29
CA LEU A 123 9.50 -10.46 9.00
C LEU A 123 8.78 -10.72 10.33
N ASN A 124 7.70 -10.01 10.55
CA ASN A 124 6.93 -10.16 11.80
C ASN A 124 6.25 -11.53 11.80
N ASP A 125 6.76 -12.49 12.57
CA ASP A 125 6.18 -13.84 12.75
C ASP A 125 5.05 -13.86 13.80
N SER A 126 4.37 -12.74 14.01
CA SER A 126 3.26 -12.64 14.97
C SER A 126 1.95 -13.21 14.45
N VAL A 127 1.89 -13.57 13.18
CA VAL A 127 0.69 -14.16 12.57
C VAL A 127 0.49 -15.60 13.04
N VAL A 128 -0.72 -15.90 13.49
CA VAL A 128 -1.11 -17.19 14.02
C VAL A 128 -2.04 -17.89 13.05
N GLU A 129 -1.81 -19.18 12.79
CA GLU A 129 -2.78 -20.04 12.11
C GLU A 129 -4.06 -20.11 12.93
N ASP A 130 -5.22 -20.09 12.26
CA ASP A 130 -6.49 -20.33 12.93
C ASP A 130 -6.82 -21.83 12.97
N ASP A 131 -7.56 -22.24 14.00
CA ASP A 131 -8.09 -23.59 14.11
C ASP A 131 -9.45 -23.76 13.41
N TYR A 132 -9.71 -22.93 12.39
CA TYR A 132 -10.99 -22.90 11.71
C TYR A 132 -11.19 -24.14 10.83
N GLU A 133 -12.29 -24.86 11.07
CA GLU A 133 -12.77 -25.95 10.23
C GLU A 133 -13.94 -25.41 9.35
N PRO A 134 -13.75 -25.30 8.03
CA PRO A 134 -14.79 -24.80 7.14
C PRO A 134 -16.03 -25.72 7.16
N VAL A 135 -17.19 -25.20 7.51
CA VAL A 135 -18.47 -25.89 7.38
C VAL A 135 -19.20 -25.35 6.15
N ILE A 136 -19.28 -26.17 5.12
CA ILE A 136 -19.96 -25.79 3.87
C ILE A 136 -21.46 -25.82 4.09
N PRO A 137 -22.19 -24.69 3.94
CA PRO A 137 -23.64 -24.66 4.13
C PRO A 137 -24.36 -25.50 3.04
N ALA A 138 -25.43 -26.21 3.41
CA ALA A 138 -26.26 -26.93 2.45
C ALA A 138 -26.87 -25.96 1.43
N GLU A 139 -27.43 -24.84 1.91
CA GLU A 139 -27.97 -23.75 1.10
C GLU A 139 -27.16 -22.45 1.37
N PRO A 140 -26.62 -21.79 0.34
CA PRO A 140 -25.89 -20.57 0.52
C PRO A 140 -26.81 -19.38 0.83
N LYS A 141 -26.35 -18.47 1.69
CA LYS A 141 -26.97 -17.16 1.93
C LYS A 141 -26.50 -16.13 0.92
N SER A 142 -25.22 -16.22 0.53
CA SER A 142 -24.60 -15.38 -0.48
C SER A 142 -25.14 -15.67 -1.88
N LYS A 143 -25.12 -14.65 -2.73
CA LYS A 143 -25.51 -14.73 -4.15
C LYS A 143 -24.47 -14.04 -5.00
N LEU A 144 -24.33 -14.47 -6.26
CA LEU A 144 -23.51 -13.76 -7.23
C LEU A 144 -23.89 -12.27 -7.29
N GLY A 145 -22.90 -11.42 -7.19
CA GLY A 145 -23.06 -9.97 -7.12
C GLY A 145 -23.05 -9.39 -5.70
N ASP A 146 -23.18 -10.19 -4.64
CA ASP A 146 -23.11 -9.71 -3.26
C ASP A 146 -21.71 -9.24 -2.91
N VAL A 147 -21.63 -8.10 -2.19
CA VAL A 147 -20.37 -7.54 -1.68
C VAL A 147 -20.47 -7.38 -0.17
N TYR A 148 -19.53 -7.99 0.54
CA TYR A 148 -19.43 -7.96 1.98
C TYR A 148 -18.31 -6.99 2.40
N GLN A 149 -18.57 -6.20 3.43
CA GLN A 149 -17.55 -5.43 4.15
C GLN A 149 -17.18 -6.17 5.42
N LEU A 150 -15.95 -6.66 5.47
CA LEU A 150 -15.39 -7.44 6.58
C LEU A 150 -14.33 -6.59 7.30
N GLY A 151 -14.74 -5.72 8.22
CA GLY A 151 -13.84 -4.70 8.79
C GLY A 151 -13.34 -3.74 7.71
N ASP A 152 -12.03 -3.74 7.47
CA ASP A 152 -11.38 -2.94 6.43
C ASP A 152 -11.18 -3.74 5.11
N HIS A 153 -11.61 -5.02 5.07
CA HIS A 153 -11.55 -5.88 3.89
C HIS A 153 -12.87 -5.88 3.13
N ARG A 154 -12.81 -6.32 1.88
CA ARG A 154 -13.98 -6.52 1.03
C ARG A 154 -13.95 -7.93 0.44
N LEU A 155 -15.12 -8.60 0.49
CA LEU A 155 -15.34 -9.86 -0.17
C LEU A 155 -16.49 -9.67 -1.17
N MET A 156 -16.36 -10.21 -2.37
CA MET A 156 -17.43 -10.27 -3.36
C MET A 156 -17.68 -11.71 -3.77
N CYS A 157 -18.93 -12.12 -3.74
CA CYS A 157 -19.37 -13.32 -4.46
C CYS A 157 -19.53 -12.93 -5.92
N GLY A 158 -18.55 -13.29 -6.80
CA GLY A 158 -18.50 -12.76 -8.17
C GLY A 158 -17.59 -13.55 -9.09
N ASP A 159 -17.53 -13.11 -10.35
CA ASP A 159 -16.75 -13.74 -11.41
C ASP A 159 -15.45 -12.96 -11.67
N SER A 160 -14.31 -13.62 -11.48
CA SER A 160 -12.96 -13.04 -11.71
C SER A 160 -12.72 -12.68 -13.18
N THR A 161 -13.41 -13.33 -14.12
CA THR A 161 -13.34 -13.02 -15.56
C THR A 161 -14.20 -11.81 -15.95
N SER A 162 -15.06 -11.33 -15.06
CA SER A 162 -15.89 -10.15 -15.24
C SER A 162 -15.18 -8.89 -14.76
N LEU A 163 -14.72 -8.02 -15.67
CA LEU A 163 -14.13 -6.73 -15.31
C LEU A 163 -15.07 -5.88 -14.45
N THR A 164 -16.36 -5.92 -14.72
CA THR A 164 -17.38 -5.19 -13.94
C THR A 164 -17.39 -5.64 -12.48
N ASP A 165 -17.28 -6.94 -12.23
CA ASP A 165 -17.24 -7.50 -10.88
C ASP A 165 -15.95 -7.11 -10.16
N VAL A 166 -14.79 -7.21 -10.85
CA VAL A 166 -13.51 -6.78 -10.29
C VAL A 166 -13.52 -5.29 -9.94
N GLN A 167 -14.05 -4.44 -10.83
CA GLN A 167 -14.20 -3.00 -10.55
C GLN A 167 -15.16 -2.72 -9.39
N LYS A 168 -16.23 -3.50 -9.28
CA LYS A 168 -17.19 -3.43 -8.16
C LYS A 168 -16.53 -3.85 -6.85
N LEU A 169 -15.76 -4.92 -6.85
CA LEU A 169 -14.99 -5.39 -5.69
C LEU A 169 -14.05 -4.31 -5.20
N VAL A 170 -13.16 -3.80 -6.06
CA VAL A 170 -12.15 -2.81 -5.63
C VAL A 170 -12.74 -1.44 -5.31
N GLY A 171 -13.90 -1.10 -5.90
CA GLY A 171 -14.60 0.14 -5.58
C GLY A 171 -13.80 1.42 -5.84
N GLY A 172 -12.90 1.41 -6.84
CA GLY A 172 -12.02 2.52 -7.20
C GLY A 172 -10.73 2.59 -6.36
N ALA A 173 -10.46 1.59 -5.51
CA ALA A 173 -9.14 1.43 -4.90
C ALA A 173 -8.13 0.92 -5.95
N GLN A 174 -6.88 1.35 -5.83
CA GLN A 174 -5.77 0.79 -6.60
C GLN A 174 -5.10 -0.32 -5.78
N ILE A 175 -4.73 -1.40 -6.43
CA ILE A 175 -4.15 -2.59 -5.80
C ILE A 175 -2.63 -2.49 -5.76
N ASP A 176 -2.06 -2.76 -4.61
CA ASP A 176 -0.62 -2.73 -4.35
C ASP A 176 0.02 -4.10 -4.52
N LEU A 177 -0.74 -5.19 -4.33
CA LEU A 177 -0.27 -6.57 -4.44
C LEU A 177 -1.39 -7.48 -4.94
N LEU A 178 -1.12 -8.34 -5.94
CA LEU A 178 -1.96 -9.48 -6.29
C LEU A 178 -1.37 -10.74 -5.62
N LEU A 179 -2.18 -11.43 -4.82
CA LEU A 179 -1.82 -12.70 -4.19
C LEU A 179 -3.00 -13.65 -4.34
N THR A 180 -2.88 -14.66 -5.21
CA THR A 180 -4.05 -15.44 -5.64
C THR A 180 -3.71 -16.89 -5.97
N ASP A 181 -4.72 -17.77 -5.80
CA ASP A 181 -4.62 -19.23 -5.94
C ASP A 181 -5.76 -19.73 -6.83
N PRO A 182 -5.67 -19.60 -8.19
CA PRO A 182 -6.69 -20.03 -9.12
C PRO A 182 -6.91 -21.55 -9.13
N PRO A 183 -8.02 -22.06 -9.68
CA PRO A 183 -8.16 -23.48 -10.00
C PRO A 183 -7.02 -23.99 -10.87
N TYR A 184 -6.57 -25.24 -10.63
CA TYR A 184 -5.38 -25.78 -11.29
C TYR A 184 -5.65 -26.63 -12.53
N ASN A 185 -6.92 -26.81 -12.89
CA ASN A 185 -7.34 -27.65 -14.02
C ASN A 185 -6.93 -29.13 -13.92
N VAL A 186 -6.88 -29.66 -12.72
CA VAL A 186 -6.44 -31.03 -12.43
C VAL A 186 -7.55 -32.01 -12.12
N ASP A 187 -8.82 -31.62 -12.36
CA ASP A 187 -10.07 -32.37 -12.04
C ASP A 187 -10.07 -32.90 -10.61
N TYR A 188 -9.70 -32.02 -9.66
CA TYR A 188 -9.62 -32.39 -8.27
C TYR A 188 -10.99 -32.81 -7.71
N GLN A 189 -11.03 -34.01 -7.14
CA GLN A 189 -12.24 -34.59 -6.52
C GLN A 189 -11.92 -34.86 -5.05
N GLY A 190 -12.22 -33.90 -4.18
CA GLY A 190 -12.09 -34.05 -2.74
C GLY A 190 -13.39 -34.49 -2.07
N THR A 191 -13.33 -34.74 -0.75
CA THR A 191 -14.48 -35.03 0.10
C THR A 191 -15.52 -33.89 0.10
N ALA A 192 -15.10 -32.66 -0.15
CA ALA A 192 -15.94 -31.46 -0.24
C ALA A 192 -16.61 -31.25 -1.61
N GLY A 193 -16.38 -32.15 -2.60
CA GLY A 193 -16.90 -32.06 -3.96
C GLY A 193 -15.86 -31.63 -4.99
N LYS A 194 -16.32 -31.29 -6.21
CA LYS A 194 -15.49 -30.82 -7.31
C LYS A 194 -15.28 -29.32 -7.21
N ILE A 195 -14.06 -28.88 -7.51
CA ILE A 195 -13.74 -27.45 -7.69
C ILE A 195 -14.35 -27.01 -9.04
N LYS A 196 -15.03 -25.87 -9.07
CA LYS A 196 -15.53 -25.28 -10.31
C LYS A 196 -14.38 -24.81 -11.20
N ASN A 197 -14.52 -24.99 -12.51
CA ASN A 197 -13.52 -24.63 -13.51
C ASN A 197 -12.15 -25.36 -13.38
N ASP A 198 -12.14 -26.54 -12.75
CA ASP A 198 -10.96 -27.37 -12.54
C ASP A 198 -10.85 -28.55 -13.52
N ASN A 199 -11.65 -28.54 -14.58
CA ASN A 199 -11.64 -29.54 -15.68
C ASN A 199 -12.11 -28.85 -16.96
N MET A 200 -11.23 -28.05 -17.56
CA MET A 200 -11.48 -27.29 -18.80
C MET A 200 -10.54 -27.79 -19.90
N GLU A 201 -10.93 -27.62 -21.16
CA GLU A 201 -10.05 -27.72 -22.31
C GLU A 201 -8.92 -26.69 -22.20
N ASP A 202 -7.68 -27.04 -22.58
CA ASP A 202 -6.48 -26.19 -22.46
C ASP A 202 -6.68 -24.76 -22.95
N ALA A 203 -7.25 -24.60 -24.16
CA ALA A 203 -7.47 -23.27 -24.73
C ALA A 203 -8.49 -22.46 -23.95
N ALA A 204 -9.55 -23.08 -23.44
CA ALA A 204 -10.57 -22.45 -22.62
C ALA A 204 -10.02 -22.08 -21.23
N PHE A 205 -9.22 -22.98 -20.65
CA PHE A 205 -8.55 -22.71 -19.38
C PHE A 205 -7.54 -21.56 -19.48
N ARG A 206 -6.72 -21.56 -20.56
CA ARG A 206 -5.81 -20.45 -20.85
C ARG A 206 -6.56 -19.11 -20.96
N GLN A 207 -7.71 -19.10 -21.67
CA GLN A 207 -8.51 -17.89 -21.83
C GLN A 207 -9.10 -17.44 -20.48
N PHE A 208 -9.65 -18.37 -19.68
CA PHE A 208 -10.15 -18.10 -18.33
C PHE A 208 -9.10 -17.41 -17.44
N LEU A 209 -7.87 -17.94 -17.42
CA LEU A 209 -6.77 -17.33 -16.67
C LEU A 209 -6.40 -15.96 -17.24
N THR A 210 -6.35 -15.81 -18.57
CA THR A 210 -6.02 -14.55 -19.23
C THR A 210 -7.02 -13.46 -18.90
N ASP A 211 -8.32 -13.78 -18.90
CA ASP A 211 -9.38 -12.82 -18.55
C ASP A 211 -9.27 -12.37 -17.09
N ALA A 212 -9.10 -13.31 -16.16
CA ALA A 212 -8.94 -13.00 -14.74
C ALA A 212 -7.68 -12.16 -14.46
N PHE A 213 -6.54 -12.52 -15.06
CA PHE A 213 -5.28 -11.82 -14.85
C PHE A 213 -5.26 -10.44 -15.53
N SER A 214 -5.90 -10.30 -16.68
CA SER A 214 -6.09 -9.00 -17.34
C SER A 214 -6.92 -8.06 -16.47
N ASN A 215 -8.01 -8.57 -15.88
CA ASN A 215 -8.84 -7.80 -14.97
C ASN A 215 -8.08 -7.37 -13.71
N ALA A 216 -7.24 -8.26 -13.16
CA ALA A 216 -6.34 -7.91 -12.06
C ALA A 216 -5.36 -6.80 -12.46
N ALA A 217 -4.67 -6.95 -13.59
CA ALA A 217 -3.69 -5.97 -14.08
C ALA A 217 -4.28 -4.57 -14.26
N MET A 218 -5.54 -4.47 -14.72
CA MET A 218 -6.23 -3.18 -14.89
C MET A 218 -6.49 -2.41 -13.59
N VAL A 219 -6.56 -3.08 -12.44
CA VAL A 219 -6.80 -2.45 -11.14
C VAL A 219 -5.53 -2.34 -10.28
N MET A 220 -4.44 -2.97 -10.71
CA MET A 220 -3.14 -2.90 -10.06
C MET A 220 -2.43 -1.58 -10.36
N LYS A 221 -1.63 -1.11 -9.41
CA LYS A 221 -0.72 0.03 -9.63
C LYS A 221 0.40 -0.37 -10.58
N PRO A 222 0.94 0.55 -11.39
CA PRO A 222 2.18 0.30 -12.14
C PRO A 222 3.32 -0.09 -11.19
N GLY A 223 3.97 -1.23 -11.46
CA GLY A 223 5.01 -1.80 -10.61
C GLY A 223 4.48 -2.62 -9.42
N ALA A 224 3.16 -2.85 -9.30
CA ALA A 224 2.62 -3.71 -8.26
C ALA A 224 3.09 -5.16 -8.45
N PRO A 225 3.62 -5.82 -7.41
CA PRO A 225 4.02 -7.21 -7.46
C PRO A 225 2.83 -8.15 -7.49
N PHE A 226 3.08 -9.40 -7.92
CA PHE A 226 2.09 -10.46 -7.86
C PHE A 226 2.70 -11.80 -7.46
N TYR A 227 1.88 -12.64 -6.83
CA TYR A 227 2.09 -14.05 -6.54
C TYR A 227 0.89 -14.84 -7.07
N ILE A 228 1.13 -15.79 -7.95
CA ILE A 228 0.10 -16.65 -8.53
C ILE A 228 0.52 -18.10 -8.31
N TRP A 229 -0.25 -18.82 -7.51
CA TRP A 229 -0.07 -20.24 -7.25
C TRP A 229 -0.62 -21.07 -8.40
N HIS A 230 0.02 -22.19 -8.71
CA HIS A 230 -0.45 -23.09 -9.77
C HIS A 230 0.09 -24.51 -9.61
N ALA A 231 -0.46 -25.49 -10.33
CA ALA A 231 0.13 -26.79 -10.51
C ALA A 231 1.20 -26.75 -11.60
N ASP A 232 2.27 -27.53 -11.47
CA ASP A 232 3.34 -27.64 -12.45
C ASP A 232 2.83 -28.13 -13.82
N SER A 233 1.93 -29.12 -13.83
CA SER A 233 1.30 -29.63 -15.05
C SER A 233 0.66 -28.55 -15.92
N GLU A 234 0.19 -27.46 -15.30
CA GLU A 234 -0.47 -26.33 -15.97
C GLU A 234 0.42 -25.11 -16.13
N GLY A 235 1.70 -25.23 -15.78
CA GLY A 235 2.68 -24.14 -15.82
C GLY A 235 2.74 -23.41 -17.16
N TYR A 236 2.53 -24.11 -18.28
CA TYR A 236 2.46 -23.52 -19.61
C TYR A 236 1.26 -22.56 -19.76
N ASN A 237 0.07 -22.97 -19.31
CA ASN A 237 -1.14 -22.17 -19.38
C ASN A 237 -1.04 -20.94 -18.48
N PHE A 238 -0.56 -21.10 -17.25
CA PHE A 238 -0.36 -19.99 -16.30
C PHE A 238 0.66 -18.97 -16.78
N ARG A 239 1.86 -19.41 -17.23
CA ARG A 239 2.90 -18.52 -17.77
C ARG A 239 2.42 -17.75 -18.99
N GLY A 240 1.71 -18.47 -19.86
CA GLY A 240 1.15 -17.87 -21.05
C GLY A 240 0.08 -16.85 -20.74
N ALA A 241 -0.86 -17.13 -19.82
CA ALA A 241 -1.89 -16.19 -19.40
C ALA A 241 -1.26 -14.93 -18.76
N CYS A 242 -0.24 -15.08 -17.92
CA CYS A 242 0.50 -13.94 -17.39
C CYS A 242 1.11 -13.07 -18.50
N LYS A 243 1.74 -13.68 -19.49
CA LYS A 243 2.33 -12.97 -20.64
C LYS A 243 1.27 -12.19 -21.42
N ASP A 244 0.11 -12.82 -21.67
CA ASP A 244 -0.97 -12.22 -22.44
C ASP A 244 -1.70 -11.10 -21.67
N SER A 245 -1.60 -11.10 -20.33
CA SER A 245 -2.24 -10.14 -19.42
C SER A 245 -1.30 -9.02 -18.93
N MET A 246 -0.16 -8.80 -19.56
CA MET A 246 0.86 -7.80 -19.14
C MET A 246 1.43 -8.03 -17.73
N LEU A 247 1.27 -9.21 -17.16
CA LEU A 247 1.89 -9.63 -15.91
C LEU A 247 3.23 -10.30 -16.21
N ARG A 248 4.31 -9.61 -15.91
CA ARG A 248 5.65 -10.11 -16.24
C ARG A 248 6.18 -10.98 -15.11
N VAL A 249 6.20 -12.29 -15.36
CA VAL A 249 6.78 -13.29 -14.45
C VAL A 249 8.29 -13.05 -14.30
N ARG A 250 8.80 -13.14 -13.08
CA ARG A 250 10.21 -12.88 -12.75
C ARG A 250 10.92 -14.06 -12.10
N GLN A 251 10.28 -14.78 -11.18
CA GLN A 251 10.84 -15.94 -10.48
C GLN A 251 9.78 -17.00 -10.22
N CYS A 252 10.24 -18.18 -9.86
CA CYS A 252 9.48 -19.30 -9.33
C CYS A 252 9.83 -19.47 -7.85
N LEU A 253 8.85 -19.50 -6.98
CA LEU A 253 9.02 -19.84 -5.58
C LEU A 253 8.41 -21.22 -5.33
N ILE A 254 8.93 -21.96 -4.38
CA ILE A 254 8.50 -23.33 -4.09
C ILE A 254 8.11 -23.42 -2.61
N TRP A 255 6.86 -23.77 -2.35
CA TRP A 255 6.43 -24.13 -1.01
C TRP A 255 6.66 -25.63 -0.77
N VAL A 256 7.51 -25.96 0.18
CA VAL A 256 7.78 -27.35 0.59
C VAL A 256 6.79 -27.74 1.68
N LYS A 257 5.98 -28.77 1.40
CA LYS A 257 5.02 -29.33 2.35
C LYS A 257 5.69 -30.28 3.33
N ASN A 258 5.20 -30.32 4.57
CA ASN A 258 5.66 -31.25 5.60
C ASN A 258 5.17 -32.69 5.37
N SER A 259 4.16 -32.91 4.52
CA SER A 259 3.60 -34.21 4.19
C SER A 259 3.56 -34.47 2.68
N LEU A 260 3.73 -35.71 2.29
CA LEU A 260 3.57 -36.15 0.89
C LEU A 260 2.11 -36.13 0.49
N VAL A 261 1.84 -35.71 -0.76
CA VAL A 261 0.54 -35.92 -1.40
C VAL A 261 0.64 -37.22 -2.22
N MET A 262 -0.04 -38.25 -1.76
CA MET A 262 -0.03 -39.56 -2.44
C MET A 262 -0.82 -39.48 -3.75
N GLY A 263 -0.16 -39.81 -4.86
CA GLY A 263 -0.74 -39.87 -6.20
C GLY A 263 -0.41 -41.20 -6.89
N ARG A 264 -0.85 -41.34 -8.15
CA ARG A 264 -0.57 -42.54 -9.00
C ARG A 264 0.75 -42.46 -9.75
N GLN A 265 1.56 -41.43 -9.46
CA GLN A 265 2.83 -41.16 -10.15
C GLN A 265 4.00 -41.83 -9.46
N ASP A 266 5.11 -42.01 -10.18
CA ASP A 266 6.30 -42.68 -9.65
C ASP A 266 6.96 -41.88 -8.54
N PHE A 267 6.96 -40.55 -8.66
CA PHE A 267 7.43 -39.61 -7.61
C PHE A 267 6.24 -38.95 -6.91
N GLN A 268 6.24 -38.98 -5.60
CA GLN A 268 5.17 -38.40 -4.78
C GLN A 268 5.42 -36.92 -4.54
N TRP A 269 4.38 -36.08 -4.73
CA TRP A 269 4.47 -34.64 -4.57
C TRP A 269 4.73 -34.26 -3.12
N LYS A 270 5.82 -33.56 -2.85
CA LYS A 270 6.17 -33.00 -1.53
C LYS A 270 6.20 -31.49 -1.51
N HIS A 271 5.95 -30.85 -2.62
CA HIS A 271 6.04 -29.39 -2.77
C HIS A 271 4.93 -28.84 -3.65
N GLU A 272 4.66 -27.57 -3.53
CA GLU A 272 3.88 -26.76 -4.46
C GLU A 272 4.74 -25.61 -4.94
N PRO A 273 4.71 -25.31 -6.23
CA PRO A 273 5.59 -24.36 -6.86
C PRO A 273 5.05 -22.97 -7.08
N CYS A 274 5.97 -22.01 -7.20
CA CYS A 274 5.70 -20.61 -7.45
C CYS A 274 6.70 -20.04 -8.46
N LEU A 275 6.27 -19.64 -9.64
CA LEU A 275 7.16 -19.18 -10.72
C LEU A 275 7.65 -17.73 -10.55
N TYR A 276 8.92 -17.54 -10.85
CA TYR A 276 9.61 -16.26 -11.04
C TYR A 276 10.51 -16.31 -12.25
N GLY A 277 10.55 -15.39 -13.18
CA GLY A 277 11.50 -15.40 -14.28
C GLY A 277 11.54 -14.16 -15.13
N GLU A 278 12.67 -13.95 -15.74
CA GLU A 278 12.91 -13.13 -16.91
C GLU A 278 13.36 -14.06 -18.03
N SER A 279 12.92 -13.80 -19.28
CA SER A 279 13.01 -14.69 -20.42
C SER A 279 14.37 -15.33 -20.69
N GLU A 280 14.28 -16.51 -21.20
CA GLU A 280 15.05 -17.38 -22.08
C GLU A 280 15.86 -18.49 -21.42
N ILE A 281 15.37 -19.71 -21.71
CA ILE A 281 15.95 -21.03 -21.90
C ILE A 281 16.28 -21.90 -20.67
N GLU A 282 15.68 -23.09 -20.75
CA GLU A 282 15.94 -24.44 -20.29
C GLU A 282 15.47 -24.93 -18.92
N GLU A 283 14.97 -26.15 -19.03
CA GLU A 283 14.21 -27.01 -18.12
C GLU A 283 14.85 -27.26 -16.77
N ASP A 284 14.05 -27.26 -15.70
CA ASP A 284 14.04 -28.34 -14.71
C ASP A 284 12.76 -28.29 -13.85
N ALA A 285 12.26 -29.48 -13.48
CA ALA A 285 10.96 -29.75 -12.93
C ALA A 285 10.78 -29.31 -11.47
N HIS A 286 10.03 -28.21 -11.26
CA HIS A 286 9.58 -27.76 -9.94
C HIS A 286 8.25 -27.05 -10.04
N GLU A 287 7.35 -27.24 -9.08
CA GLU A 287 6.04 -26.59 -9.04
C GLU A 287 6.13 -25.13 -8.60
N PRO A 288 5.54 -24.16 -9.28
CA PRO A 288 5.79 -22.75 -9.07
C PRO A 288 4.57 -21.89 -8.65
N CYS A 289 4.78 -20.94 -7.75
CA CYS A 289 4.02 -19.69 -7.67
C CYS A 289 4.67 -18.65 -8.58
N LEU A 290 3.89 -17.93 -9.38
CA LEU A 290 4.37 -16.86 -10.22
C LEU A 290 4.56 -15.60 -9.38
N TYR A 291 5.78 -15.10 -9.30
CA TYR A 291 6.08 -13.81 -8.72
C TYR A 291 6.58 -12.84 -9.80
N GLY A 292 6.01 -11.67 -9.84
CA GLY A 292 6.40 -10.63 -10.78
C GLY A 292 5.78 -9.29 -10.40
N TRP A 293 5.87 -8.34 -11.31
CA TRP A 293 5.26 -7.02 -11.14
C TRP A 293 4.88 -6.42 -12.49
N THR A 294 3.91 -5.49 -12.47
CA THR A 294 3.48 -4.76 -13.65
C THR A 294 4.55 -3.78 -14.13
N GLU A 295 4.62 -3.52 -15.42
CA GLU A 295 5.57 -2.56 -16.00
C GLU A 295 5.26 -1.12 -15.56
N GLY A 296 6.27 -0.25 -15.65
CA GLY A 296 6.11 1.20 -15.51
C GLY A 296 6.76 1.83 -14.28
N LYS A 297 6.97 1.10 -13.18
CA LYS A 297 7.65 1.61 -11.97
C LYS A 297 8.41 0.50 -11.26
N LYS A 298 9.39 0.90 -10.41
CA LYS A 298 10.08 -0.01 -9.51
C LYS A 298 9.06 -0.61 -8.52
N HIS A 299 9.04 -1.95 -8.37
CA HIS A 299 8.20 -2.63 -7.39
C HIS A 299 8.73 -2.45 -5.97
N TYR A 300 7.84 -2.60 -4.99
CA TYR A 300 8.24 -2.73 -3.60
C TYR A 300 8.59 -4.20 -3.31
N PHE A 301 9.75 -4.41 -2.73
CA PHE A 301 10.13 -5.67 -2.12
C PHE A 301 10.76 -5.36 -0.76
N PHE A 302 10.52 -6.22 0.21
CA PHE A 302 11.15 -6.18 1.52
C PHE A 302 12.68 -6.15 1.38
N LYS A 303 13.33 -5.25 2.07
CA LYS A 303 14.73 -4.87 1.80
C LYS A 303 15.78 -5.92 2.13
N ASN A 304 15.40 -6.99 2.80
CA ASN A 304 16.30 -8.07 3.15
C ASN A 304 16.36 -9.10 2.01
N ARG A 305 17.43 -9.12 1.23
CA ARG A 305 17.66 -10.08 0.13
C ARG A 305 18.07 -11.48 0.58
N ARG A 306 17.95 -11.80 1.87
CA ARG A 306 18.22 -13.14 2.42
C ARG A 306 17.09 -14.14 2.14
N GLN A 307 15.99 -13.69 1.56
CA GLN A 307 14.86 -14.55 1.20
C GLN A 307 15.25 -15.48 0.05
N THR A 308 14.84 -16.74 0.16
CA THR A 308 15.10 -17.76 -0.84
C THR A 308 13.84 -18.10 -1.63
N THR A 309 14.00 -18.75 -2.78
CA THR A 309 12.89 -19.25 -3.58
C THR A 309 12.20 -20.46 -2.96
N VAL A 310 12.77 -21.05 -1.91
CA VAL A 310 12.22 -22.21 -1.20
C VAL A 310 11.53 -21.73 0.08
N LEU A 311 10.22 -22.00 0.18
CA LEU A 311 9.34 -21.57 1.26
C LEU A 311 9.01 -22.79 2.13
N ASN A 312 9.45 -22.78 3.40
CA ASN A 312 9.21 -23.87 4.35
C ASN A 312 8.13 -23.44 5.34
N PHE A 313 6.88 -23.82 5.08
CA PHE A 313 5.74 -23.56 5.94
C PHE A 313 4.95 -24.84 6.14
N ASP A 314 4.60 -25.14 7.39
CA ASP A 314 3.82 -26.31 7.72
C ASP A 314 2.38 -26.15 7.20
N LYS A 315 1.84 -27.23 6.63
CA LYS A 315 0.44 -27.28 6.26
C LYS A 315 -0.42 -27.35 7.53
N PRO A 316 -1.54 -26.61 7.63
CA PRO A 316 -2.45 -26.69 8.76
C PRO A 316 -2.91 -28.15 9.02
N VAL A 317 -2.77 -28.62 10.26
CA VAL A 317 -2.93 -30.04 10.66
C VAL A 317 -4.39 -30.51 10.54
N LYS A 318 -5.36 -29.60 10.66
CA LYS A 318 -6.79 -29.89 10.76
C LYS A 318 -7.58 -29.80 9.46
N SER A 319 -6.95 -29.61 8.32
CA SER A 319 -7.67 -29.43 7.05
C SER A 319 -7.92 -30.76 6.30
N ALA A 320 -8.38 -31.81 6.98
CA ALA A 320 -8.69 -33.09 6.33
C ALA A 320 -9.82 -32.96 5.26
N GLU A 321 -10.73 -31.99 5.42
CA GLU A 321 -11.83 -31.73 4.51
C GLU A 321 -11.52 -30.68 3.41
N HIS A 322 -10.42 -29.92 3.56
CA HIS A 322 -9.95 -28.93 2.56
C HIS A 322 -8.44 -29.10 2.30
N PRO A 323 -8.04 -30.09 1.50
CA PRO A 323 -6.62 -30.37 1.23
C PRO A 323 -5.89 -29.25 0.46
N THR A 324 -6.61 -28.28 -0.10
CA THR A 324 -6.06 -27.18 -0.91
C THR A 324 -5.86 -25.88 -0.12
N MET A 325 -6.19 -25.82 1.18
CA MET A 325 -6.05 -24.59 1.96
C MET A 325 -4.56 -24.26 2.21
N LYS A 326 -4.16 -23.04 1.82
CA LYS A 326 -2.80 -22.53 2.07
C LYS A 326 -2.67 -22.05 3.53
N PRO A 327 -1.48 -22.17 4.14
CA PRO A 327 -1.20 -21.61 5.48
C PRO A 327 -1.36 -20.09 5.52
N ILE A 328 -1.92 -19.56 6.60
CA ILE A 328 -2.02 -18.11 6.81
C ILE A 328 -0.61 -17.49 6.88
N LYS A 329 0.33 -18.15 7.53
CA LYS A 329 1.74 -17.72 7.63
C LYS A 329 2.42 -17.61 6.27
N LEU A 330 2.12 -18.49 5.33
CA LEU A 330 2.67 -18.45 3.98
C LEU A 330 2.20 -17.20 3.23
N PHE A 331 0.91 -16.88 3.28
CA PHE A 331 0.33 -15.70 2.65
C PHE A 331 0.76 -14.41 3.37
N ASP A 332 0.85 -14.43 4.68
CA ASP A 332 1.41 -13.34 5.47
C ASP A 332 2.86 -13.03 5.05
N TYR A 333 3.71 -14.06 4.95
CA TYR A 333 5.08 -13.92 4.48
C TYR A 333 5.16 -13.21 3.12
N GLN A 334 4.37 -13.68 2.13
CA GLN A 334 4.34 -13.08 0.79
C GLN A 334 3.84 -11.62 0.82
N MET A 335 2.81 -11.32 1.63
CA MET A 335 2.32 -9.96 1.84
C MET A 335 3.38 -9.06 2.47
N GLN A 336 4.10 -9.54 3.48
CA GLN A 336 5.15 -8.77 4.12
C GLN A 336 6.32 -8.50 3.18
N CYS A 337 6.68 -9.45 2.32
CA CYS A 337 7.74 -9.28 1.32
C CYS A 337 7.40 -8.20 0.29
N SER A 338 6.14 -8.08 -0.12
CA SER A 338 5.78 -7.32 -1.33
C SER A 338 4.73 -6.24 -1.12
N SER A 339 4.35 -5.95 0.12
CA SER A 339 3.44 -4.84 0.47
C SER A 339 3.75 -4.26 1.85
N LYS A 340 3.20 -3.07 2.13
CA LYS A 340 3.32 -2.38 3.42
C LYS A 340 1.99 -2.46 4.20
N PRO A 341 1.99 -2.31 5.53
CA PRO A 341 0.76 -2.10 6.28
C PRO A 341 -0.06 -0.94 5.71
N GLY A 342 -1.39 -1.13 5.63
CA GLY A 342 -2.31 -0.17 5.03
C GLY A 342 -2.45 -0.26 3.50
N GLU A 343 -1.66 -1.10 2.82
CA GLU A 343 -1.76 -1.31 1.37
C GLU A 343 -2.82 -2.36 1.01
N ASN A 344 -3.26 -2.33 -0.25
CA ASN A 344 -4.37 -3.12 -0.78
C ASN A 344 -3.86 -4.40 -1.44
N VAL A 345 -4.36 -5.54 -1.00
CA VAL A 345 -4.06 -6.88 -1.54
C VAL A 345 -5.29 -7.42 -2.25
N LEU A 346 -5.14 -7.84 -3.51
CA LEU A 346 -6.19 -8.46 -4.31
C LEU A 346 -6.02 -9.98 -4.33
N ASP A 347 -7.10 -10.69 -4.13
CA ASP A 347 -7.20 -12.13 -4.35
C ASP A 347 -8.49 -12.43 -5.12
N LEU A 348 -8.36 -12.92 -6.36
CA LEU A 348 -9.49 -13.18 -7.24
C LEU A 348 -10.09 -14.58 -7.07
N PHE A 349 -9.48 -15.43 -6.24
CA PHE A 349 -9.88 -16.82 -5.99
C PHE A 349 -9.70 -17.16 -4.51
N ALA A 350 -10.53 -16.53 -3.67
CA ALA A 350 -10.32 -16.48 -2.22
C ALA A 350 -10.48 -17.82 -1.49
N GLY A 351 -11.17 -18.80 -2.10
CA GLY A 351 -11.36 -20.13 -1.54
C GLY A 351 -11.91 -20.12 -0.11
N SER A 352 -11.08 -20.48 0.86
CA SER A 352 -11.45 -20.45 2.29
C SER A 352 -11.14 -19.11 2.99
N GLY A 353 -10.60 -18.10 2.29
CA GLY A 353 -10.36 -16.76 2.81
C GLY A 353 -9.02 -16.54 3.53
N THR A 354 -8.02 -17.36 3.26
CA THR A 354 -6.69 -17.24 3.87
C THR A 354 -6.10 -15.85 3.70
N THR A 355 -6.27 -15.23 2.52
CA THR A 355 -5.82 -13.87 2.22
C THR A 355 -6.42 -12.82 3.17
N ILE A 356 -7.72 -12.93 3.50
CA ILE A 356 -8.36 -12.01 4.46
C ILE A 356 -7.79 -12.22 5.86
N MET A 357 -7.59 -13.47 6.27
CA MET A 357 -7.08 -13.79 7.59
C MET A 357 -5.63 -13.31 7.79
N ALA A 358 -4.78 -13.45 6.78
CA ALA A 358 -3.43 -12.92 6.78
C ALA A 358 -3.42 -11.37 6.78
N ALA A 359 -4.19 -10.74 5.90
CA ALA A 359 -4.26 -9.29 5.77
C ALA A 359 -4.75 -8.60 7.05
N GLU A 360 -5.72 -9.18 7.74
CA GLU A 360 -6.22 -8.66 9.01
C GLU A 360 -5.14 -8.68 10.10
N GLN A 361 -4.36 -9.76 10.20
CA GLN A 361 -3.34 -9.89 11.22
C GLN A 361 -2.12 -9.01 10.96
N ASN A 362 -1.82 -8.71 9.70
CA ASN A 362 -0.65 -7.93 9.32
C ASN A 362 -0.98 -6.48 8.90
N GLY A 363 -2.23 -6.04 9.08
CA GLY A 363 -2.67 -4.66 8.87
C GLY A 363 -2.78 -4.23 7.41
N ARG A 364 -3.02 -5.16 6.45
CA ARG A 364 -3.32 -4.86 5.05
C ARG A 364 -4.82 -4.87 4.81
N HIS A 365 -5.25 -4.35 3.66
CA HIS A 365 -6.65 -4.35 3.24
C HIS A 365 -6.85 -5.38 2.13
N ALA A 366 -7.54 -6.49 2.40
CA ALA A 366 -7.83 -7.51 1.42
C ALA A 366 -9.08 -7.17 0.59
N PHE A 367 -8.99 -7.38 -0.71
CA PHE A 367 -10.06 -7.32 -1.69
C PHE A 367 -10.16 -8.72 -2.31
N CYS A 368 -11.13 -9.50 -1.87
CA CYS A 368 -11.22 -10.91 -2.21
C CYS A 368 -12.47 -11.19 -3.03
N MET A 369 -12.34 -12.07 -4.02
CA MET A 369 -13.45 -12.58 -4.83
C MET A 369 -13.56 -14.08 -4.69
N GLU A 370 -14.80 -14.57 -4.59
CA GLU A 370 -15.09 -15.98 -4.54
C GLU A 370 -16.33 -16.25 -5.42
N TYR A 371 -16.19 -17.19 -6.34
CA TYR A 371 -17.27 -17.49 -7.30
C TYR A 371 -18.39 -18.35 -6.68
N ASP A 372 -18.03 -19.28 -5.78
CA ASP A 372 -19.04 -20.15 -5.16
C ASP A 372 -19.69 -19.46 -3.96
N PRO A 373 -21.04 -19.24 -3.99
CA PRO A 373 -21.76 -18.63 -2.89
C PRO A 373 -21.59 -19.37 -1.54
N LYS A 374 -21.40 -20.69 -1.55
CA LYS A 374 -21.16 -21.47 -0.34
C LYS A 374 -19.82 -21.13 0.31
N TYR A 375 -18.77 -20.99 -0.51
CA TYR A 375 -17.46 -20.58 -0.02
C TYR A 375 -17.42 -19.09 0.38
N ALA A 376 -18.19 -18.25 -0.29
CA ALA A 376 -18.37 -16.87 0.17
C ALA A 376 -18.96 -16.82 1.59
N ASP A 377 -19.94 -17.65 1.90
CA ASP A 377 -20.47 -17.81 3.27
C ASP A 377 -19.43 -18.34 4.25
N VAL A 378 -18.63 -19.33 3.86
CA VAL A 378 -17.51 -19.87 4.66
C VAL A 378 -16.53 -18.77 5.04
N ILE A 379 -16.13 -17.92 4.09
CA ILE A 379 -15.22 -16.79 4.35
C ILE A 379 -15.82 -15.81 5.35
N VAL A 380 -17.10 -15.47 5.17
CA VAL A 380 -17.83 -14.56 6.07
C VAL A 380 -17.87 -15.13 7.49
N ASP A 381 -18.16 -16.42 7.63
CA ASP A 381 -18.27 -17.07 8.94
C ASP A 381 -16.90 -17.28 9.60
N ARG A 382 -15.87 -17.64 8.83
CA ARG A 382 -14.48 -17.70 9.32
C ARG A 382 -14.02 -16.35 9.88
N TRP A 383 -14.26 -15.27 9.13
CA TRP A 383 -13.90 -13.94 9.59
C TRP A 383 -14.66 -13.52 10.85
N ARG A 384 -15.96 -13.84 10.96
CA ARG A 384 -16.80 -13.58 12.13
C ARG A 384 -16.35 -14.33 13.38
N SER A 385 -15.88 -15.55 13.21
CA SER A 385 -15.43 -16.42 14.29
C SER A 385 -14.09 -16.00 14.89
N SER A 386 -13.33 -15.15 14.20
CA SER A 386 -12.02 -14.68 14.67
C SER A 386 -12.16 -13.67 15.81
N PRO A 387 -11.32 -13.74 16.86
CA PRO A 387 -11.41 -12.88 18.04
C PRO A 387 -11.29 -11.39 17.70
N GLY A 388 -12.07 -10.54 18.38
CA GLY A 388 -11.94 -9.07 18.28
C GLY A 388 -12.57 -8.42 17.03
N ARG A 389 -13.31 -9.17 16.21
CA ARG A 389 -13.82 -8.68 14.93
C ARG A 389 -15.00 -7.72 15.04
N ARG A 390 -15.05 -6.76 14.11
CA ARG A 390 -16.15 -5.81 13.94
C ARG A 390 -17.31 -6.47 13.19
N ARG A 391 -18.50 -5.85 13.23
CA ARG A 391 -19.68 -6.38 12.54
C ARG A 391 -19.46 -6.47 11.02
N CYS A 392 -19.67 -7.65 10.45
CA CYS A 392 -19.80 -7.89 9.02
C CYS A 392 -21.20 -7.49 8.54
N PHE A 393 -21.33 -6.95 7.33
CA PHE A 393 -22.63 -6.73 6.67
C PHE A 393 -22.48 -6.89 5.15
N CYS A 394 -23.52 -7.45 4.53
CA CYS A 394 -23.66 -7.48 3.08
C CYS A 394 -23.99 -6.07 2.58
N MET A 395 -23.29 -5.59 1.56
CA MET A 395 -23.54 -4.29 0.94
C MET A 395 -24.39 -4.45 -0.31
N THR A 396 -25.50 -3.73 -0.39
CA THR A 396 -26.21 -3.55 -1.65
C THR A 396 -25.40 -2.70 -2.63
N ASP A 397 -25.71 -2.79 -3.94
CA ASP A 397 -25.07 -1.94 -4.96
C ASP A 397 -25.22 -0.45 -4.67
N ALA A 398 -26.36 -0.05 -4.11
CA ALA A 398 -26.61 1.31 -3.69
C ALA A 398 -25.68 1.73 -2.55
N GLN A 399 -25.48 0.86 -1.55
CA GLN A 399 -24.54 1.12 -0.45
C GLN A 399 -23.08 1.19 -0.92
N ALA A 400 -22.67 0.30 -1.81
CA ALA A 400 -21.34 0.30 -2.40
C ALA A 400 -21.07 1.59 -3.21
N THR A 401 -22.06 2.04 -3.99
CA THR A 401 -22.00 3.29 -4.75
C THR A 401 -21.93 4.51 -3.84
N ALA A 402 -22.77 4.57 -2.80
CA ALA A 402 -22.77 5.67 -1.83
C ALA A 402 -21.42 5.80 -1.11
N ARG A 403 -20.77 4.69 -0.74
CA ARG A 403 -19.44 4.68 -0.15
C ARG A 403 -18.35 5.21 -1.09
N ARG A 404 -18.40 4.81 -2.38
CA ARG A 404 -17.48 5.36 -3.39
C ARG A 404 -17.60 6.88 -3.49
N MET A 405 -18.85 7.39 -3.54
CA MET A 405 -19.10 8.83 -3.59
C MET A 405 -18.65 9.55 -2.32
N LEU A 406 -18.84 8.94 -1.14
CA LEU A 406 -18.36 9.47 0.11
C LEU A 406 -16.82 9.58 0.15
N LYS A 407 -16.12 8.52 -0.26
CA LYS A 407 -14.65 8.49 -0.35
C LYS A 407 -14.12 9.52 -1.34
N LYS A 408 -14.72 9.66 -2.52
CA LYS A 408 -14.35 10.66 -3.53
C LYS A 408 -14.43 12.10 -3.00
N ASN A 409 -15.34 12.36 -2.06
CA ASN A 409 -15.60 13.69 -1.51
C ASN A 409 -15.03 13.88 -0.10
N GLN A 410 -14.21 12.96 0.42
CA GLN A 410 -13.70 13.01 1.81
C GLN A 410 -12.95 14.29 2.16
N GLN A 411 -12.28 14.94 1.20
CA GLN A 411 -11.56 16.19 1.37
C GLN A 411 -12.46 17.38 1.80
N TYR A 412 -13.77 17.27 1.61
CA TYR A 412 -14.77 18.29 1.98
C TYR A 412 -15.46 18.00 3.32
N LEU A 413 -15.15 16.87 3.97
CA LEU A 413 -15.85 16.34 5.12
C LEU A 413 -14.93 16.28 6.35
N SER A 414 -15.49 16.55 7.54
CA SER A 414 -14.81 16.29 8.80
C SER A 414 -14.89 14.80 9.15
N THR A 415 -14.02 14.35 10.07
CA THR A 415 -14.04 12.97 10.59
C THR A 415 -15.41 12.57 11.16
N GLN A 416 -16.09 13.51 11.87
CA GLN A 416 -17.42 13.26 12.44
C GLN A 416 -18.48 13.14 11.34
N GLN A 417 -18.44 14.00 10.31
CA GLN A 417 -19.34 13.92 9.17
C GLN A 417 -19.16 12.62 8.38
N MET A 418 -17.93 12.18 8.18
CA MET A 418 -17.62 10.88 7.58
C MET A 418 -18.22 9.72 8.38
N LYS A 419 -18.09 9.74 9.71
CA LYS A 419 -18.69 8.73 10.61
C LYS A 419 -20.21 8.69 10.51
N THR A 420 -20.86 9.86 10.51
CA THR A 420 -22.33 9.99 10.43
C THR A 420 -22.85 9.45 9.10
N LEU A 421 -22.27 9.89 7.96
CA LEU A 421 -22.70 9.44 6.63
C LEU A 421 -22.45 7.95 6.42
N ASN A 422 -21.32 7.42 6.90
CA ASN A 422 -21.08 5.97 6.91
C ASN A 422 -22.07 5.20 7.78
N GLY A 423 -22.54 5.79 8.89
CA GLY A 423 -23.59 5.22 9.72
C GLY A 423 -24.92 5.07 8.96
N LEU A 424 -25.35 6.13 8.25
CA LEU A 424 -26.55 6.11 7.41
C LEU A 424 -26.45 5.05 6.28
N ILE A 425 -25.29 4.97 5.60
CA ILE A 425 -25.08 3.93 4.58
C ILE A 425 -25.20 2.54 5.22
N LYS A 426 -24.63 2.31 6.39
CA LYS A 426 -24.70 1.04 7.10
C LYS A 426 -26.12 0.65 7.51
N SER A 427 -26.93 1.62 7.91
CA SER A 427 -28.34 1.39 8.29
C SER A 427 -29.28 1.23 7.08
N GLY A 428 -28.78 1.41 5.85
CA GLY A 428 -29.56 1.31 4.62
C GLY A 428 -30.22 2.62 4.18
N ASP A 429 -30.06 3.71 4.93
CA ASP A 429 -30.56 5.04 4.53
C ASP A 429 -29.58 5.69 3.53
N ILE A 430 -29.59 5.17 2.30
CA ILE A 430 -28.73 5.65 1.24
C ILE A 430 -29.13 7.05 0.77
N THR A 431 -30.44 7.31 0.72
CA THR A 431 -30.98 8.62 0.31
C THR A 431 -30.55 9.70 1.30
N GLY A 432 -30.70 9.46 2.60
CA GLY A 432 -30.24 10.37 3.65
C GLY A 432 -28.72 10.61 3.62
N ALA A 433 -27.94 9.56 3.41
CA ALA A 433 -26.49 9.68 3.28
C ALA A 433 -26.06 10.50 2.06
N MET A 434 -26.68 10.30 0.90
CA MET A 434 -26.36 11.04 -0.33
C MET A 434 -26.81 12.50 -0.28
N ASN A 435 -27.98 12.78 0.25
CA ASN A 435 -28.46 14.14 0.47
C ASN A 435 -27.58 14.90 1.47
N GLY A 436 -27.16 14.23 2.55
CA GLY A 436 -26.21 14.76 3.52
C GLY A 436 -24.85 15.08 2.86
N LEU A 437 -24.31 14.17 2.06
CA LEU A 437 -23.07 14.36 1.33
C LEU A 437 -23.14 15.57 0.39
N HIS A 438 -24.17 15.63 -0.45
CA HIS A 438 -24.38 16.75 -1.41
C HIS A 438 -24.49 18.10 -0.69
N THR A 439 -25.25 18.16 0.40
CA THR A 439 -25.41 19.39 1.20
C THR A 439 -24.08 19.86 1.79
N LEU A 440 -23.29 18.94 2.38
CA LEU A 440 -22.01 19.28 3.00
C LEU A 440 -20.97 19.72 1.98
N VAL A 441 -20.88 19.03 0.85
CA VAL A 441 -19.97 19.38 -0.26
C VAL A 441 -20.36 20.75 -0.86
N ALA A 442 -21.64 20.99 -1.13
CA ALA A 442 -22.14 22.25 -1.65
C ALA A 442 -21.78 23.42 -0.73
N ARG A 443 -22.03 23.31 0.59
CA ARG A 443 -21.67 24.32 1.60
C ARG A 443 -20.18 24.66 1.59
N LYS A 444 -19.31 23.65 1.50
CA LYS A 444 -17.86 23.85 1.44
C LYS A 444 -17.39 24.52 0.16
N LEU A 445 -18.01 24.21 -0.98
CA LEU A 445 -17.71 24.83 -2.26
C LEU A 445 -18.17 26.28 -2.31
N THR A 446 -19.36 26.60 -1.75
CA THR A 446 -19.87 27.98 -1.63
C THR A 446 -18.98 28.83 -0.73
N ALA A 447 -18.62 28.32 0.47
CA ALA A 447 -17.71 29.02 1.36
C ALA A 447 -16.31 29.29 0.76
N ARG A 448 -15.80 28.35 -0.10
CA ARG A 448 -14.57 28.59 -0.86
C ARG A 448 -14.72 29.71 -1.90
N LYS A 449 -15.86 29.79 -2.60
CA LYS A 449 -16.14 30.85 -3.58
C LYS A 449 -16.26 32.22 -2.88
N GLU A 450 -16.96 32.30 -1.76
CA GLU A 450 -17.12 33.54 -0.98
C GLU A 450 -15.78 34.00 -0.37
N GLY A 451 -14.95 33.07 0.14
CA GLY A 451 -13.60 33.35 0.62
C GLY A 451 -12.65 33.85 -0.47
N ALA A 452 -12.77 33.34 -1.70
CA ALA A 452 -12.04 33.83 -2.87
C ALA A 452 -12.51 35.23 -3.30
N TYR A 453 -13.83 35.49 -3.29
CA TYR A 453 -14.42 36.80 -3.61
C TYR A 453 -14.08 37.87 -2.57
N GLY A 454 -14.05 37.47 -1.28
CA GLY A 454 -13.66 38.36 -0.18
C GLY A 454 -12.18 38.76 -0.23
N LYS A 455 -11.29 37.87 -0.69
CA LYS A 455 -9.85 38.17 -0.91
C LYS A 455 -9.65 39.09 -2.13
N ALA A 456 -10.41 38.90 -3.21
CA ALA A 456 -10.36 39.78 -4.38
C ALA A 456 -10.87 41.21 -4.08
N LYS A 457 -11.92 41.38 -3.22
CA LYS A 457 -12.41 42.69 -2.80
C LYS A 457 -11.45 43.40 -1.81
N LYS A 458 -10.67 42.69 -1.00
CA LYS A 458 -9.66 43.30 -0.12
C LYS A 458 -8.40 43.70 -0.88
N GLY A 459 -8.04 43.02 -1.96
CA GLY A 459 -6.93 43.41 -2.85
C GLY A 459 -7.18 44.69 -3.63
N ASN A 460 -8.43 44.97 -4.04
CA ASN A 460 -8.77 46.19 -4.78
C ASN A 460 -9.06 47.45 -3.93
N ARG A 461 -9.03 47.36 -2.59
CA ARG A 461 -9.21 48.54 -1.74
C ARG A 461 -7.90 49.21 -1.29
N SER A 462 -6.75 48.63 -1.58
CA SER A 462 -5.44 49.22 -1.22
C SER A 462 -4.79 50.08 -2.29
N GLU A 463 -5.41 50.25 -3.49
CA GLU A 463 -4.82 51.07 -4.56
C GLU A 463 -5.55 52.41 -4.84
N ALA A 464 -6.55 52.82 -4.04
CA ALA A 464 -7.30 54.06 -4.27
C ALA A 464 -7.05 55.08 -3.17
N VAL A 465 -5.80 55.48 -2.94
CA VAL A 465 -5.48 56.77 -2.26
C VAL A 465 -4.47 57.49 -3.14
N ARG A 466 -4.92 58.14 -4.20
CA ARG A 466 -4.15 59.12 -4.93
C ARG A 466 -4.27 60.49 -4.23
N LYS A 467 -3.15 61.08 -3.91
CA LYS A 467 -2.98 62.45 -3.44
C LYS A 467 -3.55 63.47 -4.44
N PRO A 468 -4.11 64.63 -3.97
CA PRO A 468 -4.58 65.67 -4.88
C PRO A 468 -3.40 66.43 -5.46
N LEU A 469 -3.46 66.68 -6.77
CA LEU A 469 -2.60 67.57 -7.53
C LEU A 469 -2.85 69.01 -7.11
N ARG A 470 -1.80 69.77 -6.79
CA ARG A 470 -1.82 71.22 -6.68
C ARG A 470 -1.77 71.86 -8.06
N PRO A 471 -2.53 72.96 -8.31
CA PRO A 471 -2.44 73.68 -9.58
C PRO A 471 -1.19 74.52 -9.66
N ALA A 472 -0.56 74.48 -10.86
CA ALA A 472 0.51 75.38 -11.23
C ALA A 472 -0.06 76.77 -11.55
N MET A 473 0.42 77.84 -10.88
CA MET A 473 0.26 79.21 -11.32
C MET A 473 1.39 79.65 -12.23
N HIS A 474 1.04 80.40 -13.21
CA HIS A 474 1.89 81.02 -14.24
C HIS A 474 2.99 81.94 -13.66
N ALA A 475 4.12 81.96 -14.28
CA ALA A 475 4.82 83.09 -14.89
C ALA A 475 5.85 82.56 -15.85
#